data_9dcf936c68ad9304900eacb5b883a429
#
_entry.id   9dcf936c68ad9304900eacb5b883a429
#
_cell.length_a   1.000
_cell.length_b   1.000
_cell.length_c   1.000
_cell.angle_alpha   90.00
_cell.angle_beta   90.00
_cell.angle_gamma   90.00
#
_symmetry.space_group_name_H-M   'P 1'
#
loop_
_entity.id
_entity.type
_entity.pdbx_description
1 polymer ?
#
loop_
_entity_poly.entity_id
_entity_poly.type
_entity_poly.pdbx_seq_one_letter_code
_entity_poly.pdbx_strand_id
1 'polypeptide(L)'
;MPVINASSLPDGNLRGAEHGATISLILDDSGPGEGPKLHKHPYDETWVVNEGNLTFQAGDEQLDAGPGDIVIVPADTPHKFTNHGPDRANLVCIHANPKFETEWLE
;
A
#
# COMPACT_ATOMS: atom_id res chain seq x y z
N MET A 1 3.47 24.73 3.18
CA MET A 1 2.47 23.76 2.68
C MET A 1 2.85 23.36 1.26
N PRO A 2 3.58 22.27 1.08
CA PRO A 2 3.98 21.83 -0.26
C PRO A 2 2.80 21.23 -1.03
N VAL A 3 2.89 21.33 -2.36
CA VAL A 3 2.01 20.61 -3.28
C VAL A 3 2.90 19.75 -4.16
N ILE A 4 2.65 18.44 -4.16
CA ILE A 4 3.47 17.47 -4.87
C ILE A 4 2.61 16.80 -5.95
N ASN A 5 3.10 16.81 -7.18
CA ASN A 5 2.43 16.13 -8.27
C ASN A 5 2.81 14.64 -8.23
N ALA A 6 1.80 13.77 -8.24
CA ALA A 6 2.02 12.32 -8.18
C ALA A 6 2.94 11.79 -9.28
N SER A 7 2.89 12.40 -10.48
CA SER A 7 3.72 11.95 -11.60
C SER A 7 5.21 12.21 -11.39
N SER A 8 5.58 13.04 -10.41
CA SER A 8 6.98 13.32 -10.08
C SER A 8 7.58 12.30 -9.09
N LEU A 9 6.75 11.43 -8.51
CA LEU A 9 7.19 10.48 -7.49
C LEU A 9 7.82 9.24 -8.12
N PRO A 10 9.03 8.84 -7.66
CA PRO A 10 9.65 7.60 -8.13
C PRO A 10 8.78 6.39 -7.72
N ASP A 11 8.32 5.62 -8.71
CA ASP A 11 7.46 4.46 -8.48
C ASP A 11 6.20 4.74 -7.65
N GLY A 12 5.73 5.99 -7.65
CA GLY A 12 4.58 6.41 -6.85
C GLY A 12 4.89 6.54 -5.36
N ASN A 13 6.16 6.53 -4.96
CA ASN A 13 6.57 6.55 -3.56
C ASN A 13 6.84 7.96 -3.05
N LEU A 14 6.18 8.33 -1.95
CA LEU A 14 6.44 9.58 -1.24
C LEU A 14 6.94 9.28 0.17
N ARG A 15 8.18 9.64 0.45
CA ARG A 15 8.76 9.55 1.80
C ARG A 15 8.44 10.81 2.56
N GLY A 16 7.65 10.69 3.62
CA GLY A 16 7.20 11.84 4.39
C GLY A 16 8.32 12.71 4.93
N ALA A 17 9.43 12.10 5.36
CA ALA A 17 10.58 12.81 5.91
C ALA A 17 11.16 13.88 4.96
N GLU A 18 11.06 13.64 3.65
CA GLU A 18 11.56 14.56 2.63
C GLU A 18 10.65 15.80 2.45
N HIS A 19 9.46 15.76 3.02
CA HIS A 19 8.42 16.77 2.85
C HIS A 19 7.89 17.33 4.17
N GLY A 20 8.54 17.01 5.29
CA GLY A 20 8.10 17.46 6.61
C GLY A 20 6.83 16.78 7.10
N ALA A 21 6.53 15.59 6.59
CA ALA A 21 5.34 14.83 6.97
C ALA A 21 5.72 13.61 7.83
N THR A 22 4.76 13.14 8.63
CA THR A 22 4.95 12.00 9.53
C THR A 22 4.45 10.68 8.93
N ILE A 23 3.89 10.72 7.73
CA ILE A 23 3.44 9.54 7.00
C ILE A 23 4.19 9.44 5.67
N SER A 24 4.16 8.24 5.09
CA SER A 24 4.65 8.01 3.73
C SER A 24 3.56 7.36 2.90
N LEU A 25 3.59 7.54 1.59
CA LEU A 25 2.56 7.03 0.68
C LEU A 25 3.18 6.22 -0.43
N ILE A 26 2.48 5.18 -0.86
CA ILE A 26 2.72 4.53 -2.13
C ILE A 26 1.43 4.62 -2.93
N LEU A 27 1.51 5.25 -4.10
CA LEU A 27 0.40 5.31 -5.05
C LEU A 27 0.58 4.10 -5.97
N ASP A 28 -0.12 3.01 -5.67
CA ASP A 28 0.05 1.74 -6.35
C ASP A 28 -0.89 1.61 -7.55
N ASP A 29 -0.35 1.10 -8.66
CA ASP A 29 -1.09 0.79 -9.86
C ASP A 29 -0.62 -0.57 -10.34
N SER A 30 -1.44 -1.60 -10.12
CA SER A 30 -1.09 -2.99 -10.36
C SER A 30 -1.93 -3.60 -11.46
N GLY A 31 -1.29 -4.31 -12.38
CA GLY A 31 -1.97 -5.15 -13.36
C GLY A 31 -2.42 -6.48 -12.77
N PRO A 32 -3.23 -7.26 -13.53
CA PRO A 32 -3.67 -8.57 -13.08
C PRO A 32 -2.51 -9.49 -12.69
N GLY A 33 -2.62 -10.13 -11.54
CA GLY A 33 -1.60 -11.03 -10.99
C GLY A 33 -0.48 -10.33 -10.25
N GLU A 34 -0.40 -9.01 -10.28
CA GLU A 34 0.65 -8.24 -9.61
C GLU A 34 0.30 -7.88 -8.18
N GLY A 35 1.33 -7.62 -7.38
CA GLY A 35 1.25 -7.20 -6.00
C GLY A 35 2.59 -7.43 -5.31
N PRO A 36 2.82 -6.83 -4.16
CA PRO A 36 4.06 -7.01 -3.42
C PRO A 36 4.15 -8.42 -2.84
N LYS A 37 5.38 -8.87 -2.64
CA LYS A 37 5.64 -10.11 -1.91
C LYS A 37 5.33 -9.92 -0.43
N LEU A 38 5.19 -11.03 0.29
CA LEU A 38 4.91 -11.01 1.73
C LEU A 38 5.99 -10.23 2.47
N HIS A 39 5.57 -9.30 3.33
CA HIS A 39 6.45 -8.42 4.10
C HIS A 39 5.71 -7.87 5.31
N LYS A 40 6.45 -7.18 6.18
CA LYS A 40 5.84 -6.47 7.31
C LYS A 40 6.59 -5.18 7.60
N HIS A 41 5.94 -4.31 8.37
CA HIS A 41 6.47 -3.02 8.81
C HIS A 41 6.32 -2.88 10.32
N PRO A 42 7.21 -2.11 10.99
CA PRO A 42 7.07 -1.83 12.41
C PRO A 42 6.01 -0.75 12.74
N TYR A 43 5.13 -0.45 11.79
CA TYR A 43 4.08 0.57 11.90
C TYR A 43 2.82 0.08 11.17
N ASP A 44 1.70 0.76 11.43
CA ASP A 44 0.43 0.45 10.77
C ASP A 44 0.46 0.87 9.29
N GLU A 45 -0.21 0.09 8.46
CA GLU A 45 -0.44 0.46 7.07
C GLU A 45 -1.93 0.46 6.78
N THR A 46 -2.40 1.47 6.04
CA THR A 46 -3.80 1.58 5.60
C THR A 46 -3.84 1.61 4.08
N TRP A 47 -4.66 0.74 3.50
CA TRP A 47 -4.89 0.72 2.05
C TRP A 47 -6.26 1.32 1.73
N VAL A 48 -6.29 2.26 0.80
CA VAL A 48 -7.53 2.83 0.27
C VAL A 48 -7.65 2.37 -1.17
N VAL A 49 -8.63 1.52 -1.46
CA VAL A 49 -8.83 0.99 -2.82
C VAL A 49 -9.66 1.99 -3.62
N ASN A 50 -9.12 2.45 -4.74
CA ASN A 50 -9.81 3.37 -5.64
C ASN A 50 -10.44 2.65 -6.83
N GLU A 51 -9.73 1.68 -7.42
CA GLU A 51 -10.18 0.93 -8.58
C GLU A 51 -9.71 -0.52 -8.51
N GLY A 52 -10.47 -1.40 -9.14
CA GLY A 52 -10.12 -2.81 -9.25
C GLY A 52 -10.58 -3.64 -8.08
N ASN A 53 -10.21 -4.90 -8.09
CA ASN A 53 -10.55 -5.87 -7.05
C ASN A 53 -9.28 -6.60 -6.62
N LEU A 54 -9.00 -6.57 -5.34
CA LEU A 54 -7.77 -7.12 -4.79
C LEU A 54 -8.07 -8.14 -3.70
N THR A 55 -7.18 -9.11 -3.58
CA THR A 55 -7.15 -10.04 -2.46
C THR A 55 -6.06 -9.60 -1.51
N PHE A 56 -6.42 -9.30 -0.28
CA PHE A 56 -5.50 -8.90 0.78
C PHE A 56 -5.28 -10.06 1.74
N GLN A 57 -4.04 -10.26 2.12
CA GLN A 57 -3.65 -11.23 3.13
C GLN A 57 -2.90 -10.51 4.24
N ALA A 58 -3.35 -10.69 5.49
CA ALA A 58 -2.72 -10.09 6.66
C ALA A 58 -2.79 -11.09 7.82
N GLY A 59 -1.63 -11.56 8.28
CA GLY A 59 -1.58 -12.63 9.26
C GLY A 59 -2.26 -13.87 8.69
N ASP A 60 -3.22 -14.40 9.45
CA ASP A 60 -4.00 -15.58 9.05
C ASP A 60 -5.29 -15.23 8.29
N GLU A 61 -5.55 -13.94 8.11
CA GLU A 61 -6.76 -13.49 7.43
C GLU A 61 -6.52 -13.27 5.95
N GLN A 62 -7.54 -13.58 5.15
CA GLN A 62 -7.58 -13.26 3.74
C GLN A 62 -8.95 -12.68 3.42
N LEU A 63 -8.97 -11.57 2.70
CA LEU A 63 -10.22 -10.91 2.32
C LEU A 63 -10.07 -10.24 0.95
N ASP A 64 -11.21 -10.04 0.29
CA ASP A 64 -11.28 -9.29 -0.95
C ASP A 64 -11.80 -7.89 -0.66
N ALA A 65 -11.26 -6.91 -1.38
CA ALA A 65 -11.71 -5.53 -1.29
C ALA A 65 -11.75 -4.90 -2.67
N GLY A 66 -12.68 -3.98 -2.86
CA GLY A 66 -12.91 -3.27 -4.09
C GLY A 66 -13.02 -1.76 -3.88
N PRO A 67 -13.44 -1.01 -4.92
CA PRO A 67 -13.48 0.45 -4.88
C PRO A 67 -14.26 1.00 -3.68
N GLY A 68 -13.64 1.91 -2.95
CA GLY A 68 -14.21 2.53 -1.76
C GLY A 68 -13.91 1.79 -0.45
N ASP A 69 -13.30 0.62 -0.52
CA ASP A 69 -12.95 -0.13 0.68
C ASP A 69 -11.63 0.38 1.28
N ILE A 70 -11.56 0.32 2.61
CA ILE A 70 -10.36 0.68 3.37
C ILE A 70 -9.95 -0.54 4.18
N VAL A 71 -8.69 -0.93 4.07
CA VAL A 71 -8.12 -2.08 4.79
C VAL A 71 -7.00 -1.57 5.69
N ILE A 72 -7.04 -1.95 6.96
CA ILE A 72 -6.03 -1.53 7.95
C ILE A 72 -5.26 -2.75 8.42
N VAL A 73 -3.92 -2.66 8.36
CA VAL A 73 -3.01 -3.70 8.82
C VAL A 73 -2.24 -3.17 10.02
N PRO A 74 -2.36 -3.81 11.18
CA PRO A 74 -1.58 -3.41 12.35
C PRO A 74 -0.07 -3.61 12.15
N ALA A 75 0.71 -2.88 12.94
CA ALA A 75 2.17 -3.02 12.96
C ALA A 75 2.60 -4.48 13.15
N ASP A 76 3.73 -4.83 12.55
CA ASP A 76 4.38 -6.14 12.65
C ASP A 76 3.55 -7.33 12.14
N THR A 77 2.51 -7.07 11.36
CA THR A 77 1.67 -8.11 10.77
C THR A 77 2.16 -8.42 9.36
N PRO A 78 2.58 -9.67 9.08
CA PRO A 78 2.92 -10.07 7.71
C PRO A 78 1.74 -9.88 6.77
N HIS A 79 1.97 -9.23 5.64
CA HIS A 79 0.89 -8.91 4.71
C HIS A 79 1.35 -8.83 3.27
N LYS A 80 0.38 -8.98 2.38
CA LYS A 80 0.53 -8.73 0.94
C LYS A 80 -0.84 -8.54 0.32
N PHE A 81 -0.87 -8.06 -0.90
CA PHE A 81 -2.07 -8.03 -1.71
C PHE A 81 -1.76 -8.44 -3.15
N THR A 82 -2.78 -8.89 -3.85
CA THR A 82 -2.68 -9.30 -5.25
C THR A 82 -3.90 -8.79 -6.00
N ASN A 83 -3.67 -8.17 -7.15
CA ASN A 83 -4.77 -7.86 -8.06
C ASN A 83 -5.18 -9.15 -8.76
N HIS A 84 -6.37 -9.67 -8.47
CA HIS A 84 -6.85 -10.88 -9.11
C HIS A 84 -7.54 -10.62 -10.46
N GLY A 85 -7.51 -9.38 -10.91
CA GLY A 85 -8.03 -9.02 -12.22
C GLY A 85 -9.54 -9.04 -12.33
N PRO A 86 -10.08 -8.95 -13.57
CA PRO A 86 -9.35 -8.85 -14.85
C PRO A 86 -8.74 -7.47 -15.16
N ASP A 87 -9.18 -6.42 -14.45
CA ASP A 87 -8.76 -5.06 -14.72
C ASP A 87 -7.55 -4.63 -13.86
N ARG A 88 -6.98 -3.48 -14.19
CA ARG A 88 -5.96 -2.87 -13.34
C ARG A 88 -6.58 -2.45 -12.02
N ALA A 89 -5.77 -2.48 -10.95
CA ALA A 89 -6.16 -2.00 -9.64
C ALA A 89 -5.32 -0.78 -9.28
N ASN A 90 -5.95 0.13 -8.55
CA ASN A 90 -5.33 1.38 -8.09
C ASN A 90 -5.67 1.59 -6.62
N LEU A 91 -4.66 1.75 -5.80
CA LEU A 91 -4.85 1.97 -4.36
C LEU A 91 -3.80 2.90 -3.80
N VAL A 92 -4.15 3.54 -2.68
CA VAL A 92 -3.23 4.36 -1.91
C VAL A 92 -2.80 3.56 -0.69
N CYS A 93 -1.50 3.34 -0.54
CA CYS A 93 -0.92 2.67 0.62
C CYS A 93 -0.37 3.74 1.56
N ILE A 94 -0.94 3.85 2.75
CA ILE A 94 -0.56 4.86 3.74
C ILE A 94 0.26 4.18 4.83
N HIS A 95 1.54 4.55 4.92
CA HIS A 95 2.47 4.07 5.93
C HIS A 95 2.54 5.09 7.07
N ALA A 96 2.24 4.67 8.29
CA ALA A 96 2.24 5.55 9.47
C ALA A 96 3.68 5.80 9.98
N ASN A 97 4.56 6.23 9.07
CA ASN A 97 5.96 6.46 9.36
C ASN A 97 6.54 7.42 8.31
N PRO A 98 7.45 8.34 8.71
CA PRO A 98 8.06 9.26 7.75
C PRO A 98 9.05 8.61 6.79
N LYS A 99 9.40 7.34 7.02
CA LYS A 99 10.30 6.54 6.16
C LYS A 99 9.68 5.19 5.91
N PHE A 100 10.06 4.56 4.78
CA PHE A 100 9.69 3.17 4.52
C PHE A 100 10.67 2.26 5.25
N GLU A 101 10.14 1.43 6.14
CA GLU A 101 10.88 0.39 6.85
C GLU A 101 10.17 -0.93 6.59
N THR A 102 10.80 -1.82 5.85
CA THR A 102 10.16 -3.05 5.37
C THR A 102 11.06 -4.25 5.65
N GLU A 103 10.48 -5.28 6.26
CA GLU A 103 11.12 -6.58 6.37
C GLU A 103 10.47 -7.53 5.38
N TRP A 104 11.22 -7.97 4.39
CA TRP A 104 10.73 -8.89 3.37
C TRP A 104 10.77 -10.32 3.88
N LEU A 105 9.64 -11.03 3.73
CA LEU A 105 9.48 -12.41 4.21
C LEU A 105 9.42 -13.42 3.05
N GLU A 106 9.39 -12.93 1.82
CA GLU A 106 9.45 -13.75 0.61
C GLU A 106 10.51 -13.27 -0.37
#